data_e29d7edfd28f22f3cca633b8d331f7e5
#
_entry.id   e29d7edfd28f22f3cca633b8d331f7e5
#
_cell.length_a   1.000
_cell.length_b   1.000
_cell.length_c   1.000
_cell.angle_alpha   90.00
_cell.angle_beta   90.00
_cell.angle_gamma   90.00
#
_symmetry.space_group_name_H-M   'P 1'
#
loop_
_entity.id
_entity.type
_entity.pdbx_description
1 polymer ?
#
loop_
_entity_poly.entity_id
_entity_poly.type
_entity_poly.pdbx_seq_one_letter_code
_entity_poly.pdbx_strand_id
1 'polypeptide(L)'
;MSEPFHPVSWSFNTNIYEVNLRQYTPEGSFTAFQYELPRLKEMGIETLWFMPVTPISILKRQGTLGSYYACSDYTSTNQEFGSLQQFKQLVEAAHALDMKVIIDWVANHTGWDHSWTIEHPDYYRRNWEGQFYDGNGWEDVIDLDYDNPAVRDAMIEAMKFWVEECEIDGFRCDMAMLVPLDFWVRVRTELDQIKKLFWLAECEEVSYHQVFDATYTWSFLHKMEAFWKNSTGISGLEEVLHRYGSAFPATAFHLFFTTNHDENSHSGSEFERLGDAAMALAVLCCTWKGLPLIYSGQELPNKKRLKFFDKDPIEWNGKYGLHDFFRKLLFLRKSNTALSAGTGTEIHRIPTNADDNIFAFLRRKGQAEVVVILNLSHNPQPFIQLKDQSFYGCFTDIFTGSETSFSPTSHLNLSPWQYAVYEKL
;
A
#
# COMPACT_ATOMS: atom_id res chain seq x y z
N MET A 1 -1.38 23.99 21.54
CA MET A 1 -1.66 22.79 20.74
C MET A 1 -0.93 23.01 19.43
N SER A 2 -0.05 22.11 19.00
CA SER A 2 0.58 22.13 17.68
C SER A 2 -0.51 22.05 16.61
N GLU A 3 -0.33 22.71 15.47
CA GLU A 3 -1.24 22.53 14.34
C GLU A 3 -1.26 21.06 13.93
N PRO A 4 -2.42 20.54 13.50
CA PRO A 4 -2.51 19.15 13.04
C PRO A 4 -1.64 18.96 11.79
N PHE A 5 -1.04 17.79 11.67
CA PHE A 5 -0.34 17.41 10.45
C PHE A 5 -1.35 17.26 9.28
N HIS A 6 -0.91 17.70 8.11
CA HIS A 6 -1.72 17.61 6.89
C HIS A 6 -1.01 16.75 5.84
N PRO A 7 -1.74 15.91 5.13
CA PRO A 7 -1.19 15.15 4.02
C PRO A 7 -0.60 16.07 2.94
N VAL A 8 0.48 15.65 2.32
CA VAL A 8 1.07 16.37 1.19
C VAL A 8 0.11 16.41 0.01
N SER A 9 0.07 17.52 -0.73
CA SER A 9 -0.95 17.77 -1.77
C SER A 9 -1.01 16.69 -2.86
N TRP A 10 0.13 16.14 -3.25
CA TRP A 10 0.22 15.10 -4.27
C TRP A 10 -0.36 13.75 -3.83
N SER A 11 -0.46 13.48 -2.50
CA SER A 11 -0.92 12.19 -1.99
C SER A 11 -2.43 11.94 -2.14
N PHE A 12 -3.23 12.97 -2.37
CA PHE A 12 -4.68 12.84 -2.47
C PHE A 12 -5.16 11.95 -3.62
N ASN A 13 -4.45 11.94 -4.74
CA ASN A 13 -4.79 11.16 -5.93
C ASN A 13 -3.76 10.07 -6.23
N THR A 14 -2.76 9.91 -5.37
CA THR A 14 -1.69 8.93 -5.59
C THR A 14 -2.19 7.49 -5.51
N ASN A 15 -1.40 6.62 -6.05
CA ASN A 15 -1.40 5.19 -5.84
C ASN A 15 0.01 4.77 -5.43
N ILE A 16 0.15 3.61 -4.82
CA ILE A 16 1.43 3.10 -4.34
C ILE A 16 1.75 1.80 -5.06
N TYR A 17 2.95 1.72 -5.61
CA TYR A 17 3.52 0.49 -6.13
C TYR A 17 4.64 0.03 -5.20
N GLU A 18 4.43 -1.11 -4.56
CA GLU A 18 5.38 -1.73 -3.66
C GLU A 18 6.44 -2.49 -4.43
N VAL A 19 7.69 -2.09 -4.27
CA VAL A 19 8.84 -2.64 -4.98
C VAL A 19 9.59 -3.61 -4.09
N ASN A 20 9.48 -4.90 -4.41
CA ASN A 20 10.36 -5.94 -3.87
C ASN A 20 11.60 -6.03 -4.77
N LEU A 21 12.61 -5.21 -4.50
CA LEU A 21 13.76 -5.05 -5.39
C LEU A 21 14.53 -6.34 -5.61
N ARG A 22 14.73 -7.15 -4.54
CA ARG A 22 15.39 -8.46 -4.61
C ARG A 22 14.77 -9.38 -5.66
N GLN A 23 13.44 -9.36 -5.75
CA GLN A 23 12.66 -10.29 -6.56
C GLN A 23 12.21 -9.71 -7.90
N TYR A 24 12.38 -8.40 -8.10
CA TYR A 24 11.81 -7.71 -9.25
C TYR A 24 12.47 -8.11 -10.57
N THR A 25 13.80 -8.07 -10.61
CA THR A 25 14.59 -8.48 -11.77
C THR A 25 15.51 -9.64 -11.40
N PRO A 26 16.07 -10.37 -12.39
CA PRO A 26 17.12 -11.37 -12.11
C PRO A 26 18.31 -10.78 -11.35
N GLU A 27 18.71 -9.55 -11.65
CA GLU A 27 19.79 -8.83 -10.95
C GLU A 27 19.34 -8.41 -9.54
N GLY A 28 18.10 -7.95 -9.38
CA GLY A 28 17.55 -7.43 -8.12
C GLY A 28 18.26 -6.16 -7.67
N SER A 29 18.60 -5.26 -8.61
CA SER A 29 19.40 -4.08 -8.33
C SER A 29 18.71 -2.77 -8.68
N PHE A 30 19.13 -1.66 -8.06
CA PHE A 30 18.64 -0.32 -8.35
C PHE A 30 18.73 0.02 -9.84
N THR A 31 19.89 -0.28 -10.45
CA THR A 31 20.12 0.00 -11.87
C THR A 31 19.19 -0.82 -12.77
N ALA A 32 18.97 -2.10 -12.46
CA ALA A 32 18.09 -2.94 -13.27
C ALA A 32 16.63 -2.48 -13.13
N PHE A 33 16.19 -2.14 -11.91
CA PHE A 33 14.83 -1.63 -11.69
C PHE A 33 14.60 -0.27 -12.37
N GLN A 34 15.60 0.59 -12.45
CA GLN A 34 15.48 1.90 -13.09
C GLN A 34 14.97 1.81 -14.54
N TYR A 35 15.28 0.75 -15.27
CA TYR A 35 14.79 0.52 -16.64
C TYR A 35 13.28 0.24 -16.70
N GLU A 36 12.64 -0.14 -15.58
CA GLU A 36 11.22 -0.38 -15.50
C GLU A 36 10.37 0.88 -15.22
N LEU A 37 11.01 1.98 -14.81
CA LEU A 37 10.30 3.22 -14.47
C LEU A 37 9.40 3.74 -15.60
N PRO A 38 9.82 3.78 -16.87
CA PRO A 38 8.95 4.24 -17.96
C PRO A 38 7.70 3.38 -18.13
N ARG A 39 7.81 2.06 -17.98
CA ARG A 39 6.68 1.13 -18.07
C ARG A 39 5.71 1.33 -16.88
N LEU A 40 6.23 1.48 -15.67
CA LEU A 40 5.42 1.73 -14.48
C LEU A 40 4.72 3.09 -14.57
N LYS A 41 5.39 4.11 -15.07
CA LYS A 41 4.76 5.42 -15.34
C LYS A 41 3.67 5.32 -16.41
N GLU A 42 3.88 4.55 -17.46
CA GLU A 42 2.87 4.29 -18.48
C GLU A 42 1.66 3.55 -17.91
N MET A 43 1.88 2.64 -16.96
CA MET A 43 0.80 1.98 -16.22
C MET A 43 0.03 2.95 -15.29
N GLY A 44 0.56 4.14 -15.02
CA GLY A 44 -0.08 5.15 -14.16
C GLY A 44 0.39 5.13 -12.71
N ILE A 45 1.55 4.51 -12.42
CA ILE A 45 2.12 4.55 -11.07
C ILE A 45 2.61 5.96 -10.75
N GLU A 46 2.23 6.45 -9.56
CA GLU A 46 2.57 7.79 -9.05
C GLU A 46 3.59 7.72 -7.91
N THR A 47 3.53 6.70 -7.05
CA THR A 47 4.45 6.54 -5.91
C THR A 47 5.04 5.15 -5.89
N LEU A 48 6.37 5.08 -5.80
CA LEU A 48 7.12 3.85 -5.57
C LEU A 48 7.43 3.73 -4.08
N TRP A 49 7.06 2.62 -3.47
CA TRP A 49 7.48 2.24 -2.14
C TRP A 49 8.50 1.11 -2.25
N PHE A 50 9.75 1.40 -1.94
CA PHE A 50 10.80 0.39 -1.86
C PHE A 50 10.77 -0.29 -0.50
N MET A 51 10.63 -1.62 -0.47
CA MET A 51 10.93 -2.44 0.70
C MET A 51 12.32 -2.08 1.23
N PRO A 52 12.70 -2.44 2.49
CA PRO A 52 13.93 -1.93 3.09
C PRO A 52 15.15 -2.07 2.16
N VAL A 53 15.81 -0.94 1.93
CA VAL A 53 17.00 -0.84 1.05
C VAL A 53 18.31 -0.89 1.82
N THR A 54 18.23 -0.94 3.15
CA THR A 54 19.37 -0.96 4.07
C THR A 54 20.03 -2.34 4.11
N PRO A 55 21.33 -2.42 4.53
CA PRO A 55 22.03 -3.70 4.69
C PRO A 55 21.33 -4.62 5.68
N ILE A 56 21.42 -5.92 5.42
CA ILE A 56 20.79 -6.97 6.22
C ILE A 56 21.83 -7.64 7.13
N SER A 57 21.47 -7.84 8.40
CA SER A 57 22.25 -8.58 9.40
C SER A 57 22.66 -9.98 8.91
N ILE A 58 23.89 -10.37 9.25
CA ILE A 58 24.41 -11.72 9.00
C ILE A 58 24.19 -12.62 10.21
N LEU A 59 24.31 -12.04 11.41
CA LEU A 59 24.14 -12.79 12.63
C LEU A 59 22.67 -13.18 12.84
N LYS A 60 22.42 -14.45 13.07
CA LYS A 60 21.08 -15.07 13.17
C LYS A 60 20.21 -14.93 11.93
N ARG A 61 20.83 -14.73 10.76
CA ARG A 61 20.13 -14.62 9.48
C ARG A 61 19.29 -15.84 9.19
N GLN A 62 18.04 -15.63 8.77
CA GLN A 62 17.17 -16.67 8.25
C GLN A 62 17.38 -16.81 6.73
N GLY A 63 17.33 -18.04 6.21
CA GLY A 63 17.58 -18.32 4.78
C GLY A 63 18.98 -17.92 4.33
N THR A 64 19.16 -17.72 3.04
CA THR A 64 20.48 -17.40 2.45
C THR A 64 20.79 -15.90 2.46
N LEU A 65 19.77 -15.04 2.30
CA LEU A 65 19.94 -13.59 2.17
C LEU A 65 19.34 -12.80 3.36
N GLY A 66 18.57 -13.44 4.23
CA GLY A 66 17.98 -12.83 5.41
C GLY A 66 16.73 -11.99 5.14
N SER A 67 16.13 -11.56 6.25
CA SER A 67 14.99 -10.64 6.24
C SER A 67 15.43 -9.24 5.84
N TYR A 68 14.68 -8.59 4.96
CA TYR A 68 14.82 -7.17 4.64
C TYR A 68 14.73 -6.29 5.90
N TYR A 69 13.99 -6.75 6.90
CA TYR A 69 13.69 -6.01 8.13
C TYR A 69 14.75 -6.19 9.22
N ALA A 70 15.74 -7.05 9.04
CA ALA A 70 16.88 -7.20 9.95
C ALA A 70 18.02 -6.23 9.58
N CYS A 71 17.78 -4.92 9.74
CA CYS A 71 18.71 -3.84 9.39
C CYS A 71 20.02 -3.93 10.18
N SER A 72 21.18 -3.80 9.51
CA SER A 72 22.50 -3.73 10.16
C SER A 72 23.19 -2.36 10.08
N ASP A 73 22.66 -1.43 9.28
CA ASP A 73 23.12 -0.04 9.18
C ASP A 73 22.01 0.84 8.56
N TYR A 74 21.57 1.84 9.30
CA TYR A 74 20.47 2.71 8.86
C TYR A 74 20.85 3.72 7.77
N THR A 75 22.13 3.99 7.53
CA THR A 75 22.61 5.08 6.67
C THR A 75 23.36 4.61 5.43
N SER A 76 23.27 3.32 5.12
CA SER A 76 23.85 2.74 3.91
C SER A 76 22.86 1.86 3.14
N THR A 77 23.20 1.53 1.89
CA THR A 77 22.38 0.64 1.07
C THR A 77 22.90 -0.79 1.11
N ASN A 78 21.99 -1.75 1.01
CA ASN A 78 22.34 -3.15 0.82
C ASN A 78 23.12 -3.33 -0.49
N GLN A 79 24.34 -3.89 -0.40
CA GLN A 79 25.19 -4.12 -1.56
C GLN A 79 24.57 -5.11 -2.57
N GLU A 80 23.62 -5.94 -2.14
CA GLU A 80 22.80 -6.77 -3.06
C GLU A 80 22.09 -5.91 -4.10
N PHE A 81 21.64 -4.71 -3.70
CA PHE A 81 20.86 -3.81 -4.55
C PHE A 81 21.72 -2.79 -5.28
N GLY A 82 22.90 -2.48 -4.74
CA GLY A 82 23.82 -1.49 -5.28
C GLY A 82 24.25 -0.43 -4.29
N SER A 83 24.98 0.57 -4.77
CA SER A 83 25.51 1.66 -3.96
C SER A 83 24.48 2.75 -3.69
N LEU A 84 24.74 3.56 -2.65
CA LEU A 84 23.96 4.78 -2.35
C LEU A 84 23.84 5.71 -3.56
N GLN A 85 24.93 5.85 -4.34
CA GLN A 85 24.92 6.67 -5.55
C GLN A 85 23.95 6.13 -6.62
N GLN A 86 23.85 4.80 -6.75
CA GLN A 86 22.89 4.18 -7.67
C GLN A 86 21.45 4.35 -7.18
N PHE A 87 21.22 4.33 -5.87
CA PHE A 87 19.90 4.64 -5.31
C PHE A 87 19.51 6.11 -5.56
N LYS A 88 20.44 7.06 -5.34
CA LYS A 88 20.22 8.49 -5.67
C LYS A 88 19.84 8.67 -7.15
N GLN A 89 20.56 8.01 -8.06
CA GLN A 89 20.26 8.06 -9.50
C GLN A 89 18.87 7.48 -9.83
N LEU A 90 18.46 6.42 -9.13
CA LEU A 90 17.13 5.85 -9.28
C LEU A 90 16.03 6.84 -8.81
N VAL A 91 16.23 7.51 -7.67
CA VAL A 91 15.29 8.53 -7.15
C VAL A 91 15.21 9.71 -8.13
N GLU A 92 16.34 10.22 -8.61
CA GLU A 92 16.38 11.28 -9.63
C GLU A 92 15.64 10.87 -10.92
N ALA A 93 15.83 9.64 -11.38
CA ALA A 93 15.15 9.13 -12.57
C ALA A 93 13.61 8.98 -12.34
N ALA A 94 13.18 8.58 -11.16
CA ALA A 94 11.77 8.53 -10.79
C ALA A 94 11.17 9.94 -10.75
N HIS A 95 11.85 10.90 -10.13
CA HIS A 95 11.42 12.29 -10.10
C HIS A 95 11.34 12.94 -11.49
N ALA A 96 12.28 12.59 -12.39
CA ALA A 96 12.24 13.07 -13.79
C ALA A 96 11.00 12.57 -14.56
N LEU A 97 10.34 11.52 -14.08
CA LEU A 97 9.08 10.98 -14.58
C LEU A 97 7.86 11.44 -13.74
N ASP A 98 8.01 12.43 -12.89
CA ASP A 98 6.97 12.86 -11.92
C ASP A 98 6.44 11.70 -11.06
N MET A 99 7.30 10.79 -10.65
CA MET A 99 6.99 9.73 -9.69
C MET A 99 7.58 10.10 -8.33
N LYS A 100 6.92 9.70 -7.25
CA LYS A 100 7.38 9.87 -5.87
C LYS A 100 8.06 8.61 -5.38
N VAL A 101 9.01 8.75 -4.47
CA VAL A 101 9.75 7.64 -3.88
C VAL A 101 9.62 7.68 -2.38
N ILE A 102 9.10 6.62 -1.78
CA ILE A 102 9.12 6.40 -0.33
C ILE A 102 9.91 5.12 -0.04
N ILE A 103 10.54 5.08 1.10
CA ILE A 103 11.27 3.89 1.57
C ILE A 103 10.60 3.27 2.79
N ASP A 104 10.79 1.98 2.93
CA ASP A 104 10.41 1.26 4.14
C ASP A 104 11.35 1.60 5.29
N TRP A 105 10.80 1.87 6.46
CA TRP A 105 11.56 2.27 7.62
C TRP A 105 11.28 1.39 8.83
N VAL A 106 12.28 0.63 9.24
CA VAL A 106 12.20 -0.34 10.33
C VAL A 106 12.69 0.34 11.62
N ALA A 107 11.78 0.99 12.35
CA ALA A 107 12.14 1.75 13.54
C ALA A 107 12.10 0.95 14.85
N ASN A 108 11.33 -0.16 14.91
CA ASN A 108 11.14 -0.91 16.14
C ASN A 108 12.38 -1.71 16.57
N HIS A 109 13.14 -2.25 15.62
CA HIS A 109 14.21 -3.22 15.87
C HIS A 109 15.34 -3.11 14.85
N THR A 110 16.46 -3.76 15.15
CA THR A 110 17.58 -3.96 14.20
C THR A 110 17.96 -5.43 14.13
N GLY A 111 18.80 -5.79 13.15
CA GLY A 111 19.48 -7.07 13.18
C GLY A 111 20.53 -7.14 14.29
N TRP A 112 21.03 -8.35 14.58
CA TRP A 112 21.91 -8.64 15.72
C TRP A 112 23.33 -8.09 15.58
N ASP A 113 23.80 -7.74 14.40
CA ASP A 113 25.13 -7.18 14.14
C ASP A 113 25.08 -5.72 13.65
N HIS A 114 23.99 -5.01 13.95
CA HIS A 114 23.95 -3.56 13.75
C HIS A 114 25.06 -2.88 14.57
N SER A 115 25.71 -1.84 14.00
CA SER A 115 26.83 -1.17 14.68
C SER A 115 26.48 -0.68 16.09
N TRP A 116 25.24 -0.25 16.32
CA TRP A 116 24.75 0.19 17.62
C TRP A 116 24.79 -0.91 18.70
N THR A 117 24.79 -2.19 18.33
CA THR A 117 24.92 -3.27 19.35
C THR A 117 26.26 -3.24 20.07
N ILE A 118 27.28 -2.67 19.42
CA ILE A 118 28.66 -2.53 19.94
C ILE A 118 28.90 -1.11 20.47
N GLU A 119 28.52 -0.09 19.69
CA GLU A 119 28.80 1.32 19.98
C GLU A 119 27.87 1.87 21.06
N HIS A 120 26.60 1.44 21.05
CA HIS A 120 25.53 1.91 21.91
C HIS A 120 24.66 0.75 22.42
N PRO A 121 25.19 -0.20 23.19
CA PRO A 121 24.44 -1.36 23.66
C PRO A 121 23.27 -1.01 24.60
N ASP A 122 23.24 0.22 25.10
CA ASP A 122 22.16 0.81 25.89
C ASP A 122 20.96 1.27 25.03
N TYR A 123 21.06 1.21 23.71
CA TYR A 123 19.95 1.50 22.79
C TYR A 123 18.94 0.36 22.70
N TYR A 124 19.28 -0.83 23.26
CA TYR A 124 18.49 -2.05 23.10
C TYR A 124 17.81 -2.49 24.39
N ARG A 125 16.60 -2.97 24.24
CA ARG A 125 15.89 -3.63 25.34
C ARG A 125 16.62 -4.88 25.80
N ARG A 126 16.53 -5.17 27.09
CA ARG A 126 17.15 -6.34 27.70
C ARG A 126 16.13 -7.17 28.46
N ASN A 127 16.25 -8.47 28.33
CA ASN A 127 15.50 -9.41 29.15
C ASN A 127 16.00 -9.42 30.59
N TRP A 128 15.38 -10.22 31.44
CA TRP A 128 15.74 -10.36 32.87
C TRP A 128 17.16 -10.91 33.09
N GLU A 129 17.76 -11.58 32.09
CA GLU A 129 19.17 -12.07 32.14
C GLU A 129 20.16 -11.00 31.62
N GLY A 130 19.70 -9.84 31.22
CA GLY A 130 20.50 -8.76 30.67
C GLY A 130 20.89 -8.94 29.19
N GLN A 131 20.29 -9.90 28.48
CA GLN A 131 20.56 -10.17 27.07
C GLN A 131 19.63 -9.32 26.18
N PHE A 132 20.10 -8.98 24.99
CA PHE A 132 19.23 -8.43 23.94
C PHE A 132 18.14 -9.44 23.58
N TYR A 133 16.96 -8.95 23.27
CA TYR A 133 15.85 -9.79 22.86
C TYR A 133 14.88 -9.04 21.95
N ASP A 134 14.02 -9.76 21.28
CA ASP A 134 12.82 -9.26 20.63
C ASP A 134 11.58 -9.66 21.43
N GLY A 135 10.64 -8.73 21.60
CA GLY A 135 9.40 -8.96 22.35
C GLY A 135 8.30 -9.66 21.54
N ASN A 136 8.48 -9.82 20.22
CA ASN A 136 7.47 -10.32 19.30
C ASN A 136 7.71 -11.77 18.85
N GLY A 137 8.88 -12.33 19.16
CA GLY A 137 9.27 -13.70 18.81
C GLY A 137 10.00 -13.82 17.47
N TRP A 138 10.55 -12.72 16.95
CA TRP A 138 11.36 -12.70 15.74
C TRP A 138 12.84 -12.97 16.10
N GLU A 139 13.37 -14.11 15.68
CA GLU A 139 14.68 -14.58 16.14
C GLU A 139 15.87 -13.82 15.55
N ASP A 140 15.69 -13.18 14.39
CA ASP A 140 16.73 -12.50 13.62
C ASP A 140 16.86 -11.00 13.90
N VAL A 141 16.07 -10.47 14.84
CA VAL A 141 16.07 -9.05 15.21
C VAL A 141 16.10 -8.86 16.74
N ILE A 142 16.36 -7.62 17.17
CA ILE A 142 16.39 -7.16 18.56
C ILE A 142 15.75 -5.79 18.70
N ASP A 143 14.93 -5.61 19.74
CA ASP A 143 14.15 -4.40 19.97
C ASP A 143 15.01 -3.22 20.44
N LEU A 144 14.72 -2.05 19.88
CA LEU A 144 15.24 -0.77 20.36
C LEU A 144 14.45 -0.26 21.58
N ASP A 145 15.14 0.41 22.48
CA ASP A 145 14.56 0.98 23.70
C ASP A 145 14.24 2.47 23.53
N TYR A 146 13.02 2.79 23.15
CA TYR A 146 12.55 4.16 22.98
C TYR A 146 12.36 4.94 24.28
N ASP A 147 12.54 4.33 25.46
CA ASP A 147 12.63 5.06 26.72
C ASP A 147 14.00 5.74 26.85
N ASN A 148 15.01 5.30 26.09
CA ASN A 148 16.29 5.98 25.97
C ASN A 148 16.18 7.15 24.96
N PRO A 149 16.33 8.43 25.39
CA PRO A 149 16.23 9.57 24.46
C PRO A 149 17.30 9.57 23.37
N ALA A 150 18.48 8.97 23.62
CA ALA A 150 19.54 8.88 22.62
C ALA A 150 19.17 7.97 21.43
N VAL A 151 18.36 6.94 21.63
CA VAL A 151 17.79 6.13 20.53
C VAL A 151 16.93 7.01 19.64
N ARG A 152 16.07 7.82 20.26
CA ARG A 152 15.17 8.73 19.50
C ARG A 152 15.96 9.72 18.65
N ASP A 153 17.02 10.32 19.22
CA ASP A 153 17.88 11.24 18.48
C ASP A 153 18.63 10.56 17.33
N ALA A 154 19.23 9.39 17.58
CA ALA A 154 19.94 8.63 16.57
C ALA A 154 19.02 8.17 15.43
N MET A 155 17.79 7.75 15.75
CA MET A 155 16.81 7.33 14.76
C MET A 155 16.34 8.50 13.89
N ILE A 156 16.13 9.68 14.48
CA ILE A 156 15.78 10.90 13.72
C ILE A 156 16.91 11.27 12.75
N GLU A 157 18.16 11.27 13.20
CA GLU A 157 19.32 11.58 12.34
C GLU A 157 19.46 10.54 11.21
N ALA A 158 19.20 9.26 11.48
CA ALA A 158 19.21 8.23 10.45
C ALA A 158 18.11 8.46 9.39
N MET A 159 16.89 8.82 9.80
CA MET A 159 15.80 9.15 8.88
C MET A 159 16.10 10.42 8.08
N LYS A 160 16.64 11.42 8.74
CA LYS A 160 17.04 12.70 8.11
C LYS A 160 18.05 12.49 6.99
N PHE A 161 19.03 11.61 7.18
CA PHE A 161 20.02 11.24 6.15
C PHE A 161 19.35 10.89 4.80
N TRP A 162 18.30 10.08 4.79
CA TRP A 162 17.64 9.69 3.55
C TRP A 162 16.87 10.84 2.89
N VAL A 163 16.31 11.74 3.69
CA VAL A 163 15.62 12.93 3.17
C VAL A 163 16.61 13.92 2.54
N GLU A 164 17.73 14.19 3.20
CA GLU A 164 18.73 15.18 2.77
C GLU A 164 19.62 14.64 1.64
N GLU A 165 20.06 13.38 1.76
CA GLU A 165 21.03 12.80 0.83
C GLU A 165 20.37 12.15 -0.40
N CYS A 166 19.18 11.58 -0.25
CA CYS A 166 18.52 10.84 -1.32
C CYS A 166 17.25 11.53 -1.85
N GLU A 167 16.83 12.64 -1.24
CA GLU A 167 15.65 13.42 -1.65
C GLU A 167 14.34 12.60 -1.71
N ILE A 168 14.22 11.53 -0.91
CA ILE A 168 13.00 10.73 -0.87
C ILE A 168 11.77 11.57 -0.49
N ASP A 169 10.57 11.09 -0.82
CA ASP A 169 9.31 11.82 -0.64
C ASP A 169 8.50 11.35 0.58
N GLY A 170 8.99 10.35 1.31
CA GLY A 170 8.31 9.86 2.50
C GLY A 170 8.78 8.50 2.98
N PHE A 171 8.04 7.98 3.95
CA PHE A 171 8.32 6.71 4.61
C PHE A 171 7.07 5.83 4.70
N ARG A 172 7.25 4.53 4.51
CA ARG A 172 6.37 3.50 5.07
C ARG A 172 7.04 3.00 6.34
N CYS A 173 6.39 3.19 7.47
CA CYS A 173 6.94 2.81 8.77
C CYS A 173 6.44 1.43 9.17
N ASP A 174 7.38 0.49 9.21
CA ASP A 174 7.19 -0.89 9.60
C ASP A 174 6.67 -1.00 11.03
N MET A 175 5.65 -1.84 11.27
CA MET A 175 5.08 -2.10 12.58
C MET A 175 4.97 -0.84 13.45
N ALA A 176 4.46 0.26 12.87
CA ALA A 176 4.51 1.60 13.46
C ALA A 176 3.94 1.66 14.89
N MET A 177 2.96 0.78 15.21
CA MET A 177 2.32 0.71 16.52
C MET A 177 3.23 0.15 17.63
N LEU A 178 4.37 -0.45 17.29
CA LEU A 178 5.36 -0.92 18.28
C LEU A 178 6.31 0.21 18.72
N VAL A 179 6.30 1.33 18.02
CA VAL A 179 7.12 2.51 18.33
C VAL A 179 6.22 3.60 18.93
N PRO A 180 6.65 4.30 20.02
CA PRO A 180 5.83 5.27 20.70
C PRO A 180 5.32 6.39 19.78
N LEU A 181 4.02 6.73 19.90
CA LEU A 181 3.38 7.74 19.07
C LEU A 181 4.02 9.13 19.20
N ASP A 182 4.49 9.50 20.40
CA ASP A 182 5.18 10.76 20.65
C ASP A 182 6.53 10.86 19.94
N PHE A 183 7.22 9.73 19.71
CA PHE A 183 8.40 9.69 18.84
C PHE A 183 8.02 10.05 17.39
N TRP A 184 6.95 9.45 16.86
CA TRP A 184 6.48 9.76 15.50
C TRP A 184 6.06 11.23 15.34
N VAL A 185 5.41 11.81 16.36
CA VAL A 185 5.12 13.25 16.38
C VAL A 185 6.39 14.07 16.28
N ARG A 186 7.41 13.73 17.07
CA ARG A 186 8.67 14.43 17.09
C ARG A 186 9.40 14.32 15.74
N VAL A 187 9.61 13.11 15.23
CA VAL A 187 10.35 12.92 13.97
C VAL A 187 9.66 13.59 12.79
N ARG A 188 8.33 13.48 12.68
CA ARG A 188 7.60 14.19 11.61
C ARG A 188 7.74 15.70 11.74
N THR A 189 7.67 16.24 12.97
CA THR A 189 7.85 17.67 13.20
C THR A 189 9.21 18.15 12.72
N GLU A 190 10.28 17.40 13.00
CA GLU A 190 11.64 17.76 12.60
C GLU A 190 11.87 17.59 11.10
N LEU A 191 11.51 16.46 10.52
CA LEU A 191 11.74 16.19 9.09
C LEU A 191 10.87 17.05 8.17
N ASP A 192 9.64 17.36 8.55
CA ASP A 192 8.76 18.27 7.80
C ASP A 192 9.27 19.74 7.73
N GLN A 193 10.30 20.11 8.52
CA GLN A 193 11.00 21.38 8.35
C GLN A 193 11.99 21.33 7.16
N ILE A 194 12.49 20.16 6.81
CA ILE A 194 13.42 19.96 5.69
C ILE A 194 12.60 19.81 4.40
N LYS A 195 11.67 18.87 4.39
CA LYS A 195 10.80 18.54 3.24
C LYS A 195 9.47 18.04 3.76
N LYS A 196 8.36 18.45 3.15
CA LYS A 196 7.04 17.86 3.43
C LYS A 196 6.98 16.45 2.88
N LEU A 197 6.83 15.48 3.76
CA LEU A 197 6.92 14.05 3.47
C LEU A 197 5.54 13.39 3.56
N PHE A 198 5.38 12.28 2.85
CA PHE A 198 4.25 11.37 3.00
C PHE A 198 4.57 10.31 4.04
N TRP A 199 3.63 10.05 4.94
CA TRP A 199 3.80 9.15 6.07
C TRP A 199 2.75 8.04 6.02
N LEU A 200 3.21 6.81 5.77
CA LEU A 200 2.39 5.59 5.76
C LEU A 200 2.78 4.71 6.95
N ALA A 201 1.81 4.41 7.83
CA ALA A 201 2.02 3.51 8.95
C ALA A 201 1.52 2.10 8.63
N GLU A 202 2.35 1.11 8.88
CA GLU A 202 1.85 -0.25 9.00
C GLU A 202 1.19 -0.44 10.37
N CYS A 203 -0.04 -0.07 10.44
CA CYS A 203 -0.97 -0.31 11.56
C CYS A 203 -2.40 -0.01 11.12
N GLU A 204 -3.38 -0.33 11.95
CA GLU A 204 -4.79 0.01 11.71
C GLU A 204 -5.40 0.71 12.93
N GLU A 205 -4.63 1.62 13.53
CA GLU A 205 -5.04 2.31 14.75
C GLU A 205 -5.42 3.77 14.51
N VAL A 206 -6.59 4.17 15.03
CA VAL A 206 -7.14 5.52 14.88
C VAL A 206 -6.18 6.60 15.39
N SER A 207 -5.49 6.34 16.51
CA SER A 207 -4.59 7.28 17.16
C SER A 207 -3.40 7.66 16.30
N TYR A 208 -2.93 6.78 15.40
CA TYR A 208 -1.78 7.02 14.53
C TYR A 208 -2.09 8.05 13.42
N HIS A 209 -3.35 8.29 13.10
CA HIS A 209 -3.73 9.39 12.20
C HIS A 209 -3.51 10.80 12.77
N GLN A 210 -3.08 10.92 14.04
CA GLN A 210 -2.55 12.18 14.56
C GLN A 210 -1.21 12.55 13.91
N VAL A 211 -0.48 11.56 13.36
CA VAL A 211 0.86 11.75 12.79
C VAL A 211 0.92 11.26 11.34
N PHE A 212 0.33 10.11 11.03
CA PHE A 212 0.43 9.48 9.71
C PHE A 212 -0.69 9.93 8.78
N ASP A 213 -0.35 10.09 7.51
CA ASP A 213 -1.31 10.42 6.46
C ASP A 213 -2.18 9.21 6.12
N ALA A 214 -1.56 8.03 6.08
CA ALA A 214 -2.23 6.77 5.73
C ALA A 214 -1.90 5.64 6.70
N THR A 215 -2.87 4.73 6.87
CA THR A 215 -2.71 3.46 7.58
C THR A 215 -3.20 2.30 6.73
N TYR A 216 -2.77 1.09 7.07
CA TYR A 216 -3.19 -0.15 6.40
C TYR A 216 -4.65 -0.49 6.67
N THR A 217 -5.20 -1.39 5.84
CA THR A 217 -6.57 -1.94 5.97
C THR A 217 -6.52 -3.45 6.19
N TRP A 218 -5.78 -3.90 7.19
CA TRP A 218 -5.64 -5.33 7.52
C TRP A 218 -6.99 -6.02 7.76
N SER A 219 -7.89 -5.36 8.52
CA SER A 219 -9.23 -5.90 8.76
C SER A 219 -10.04 -6.10 7.48
N PHE A 220 -9.85 -5.22 6.48
CA PHE A 220 -10.53 -5.38 5.19
C PHE A 220 -9.94 -6.52 4.38
N LEU A 221 -8.62 -6.66 4.35
CA LEU A 221 -7.94 -7.78 3.68
C LEU A 221 -8.43 -9.13 4.24
N HIS A 222 -8.40 -9.30 5.57
CA HIS A 222 -8.89 -10.52 6.22
C HIS A 222 -10.38 -10.75 5.96
N LYS A 223 -11.17 -9.68 5.86
CA LYS A 223 -12.59 -9.80 5.54
C LYS A 223 -12.83 -10.22 4.09
N MET A 224 -12.00 -9.78 3.13
CA MET A 224 -12.05 -10.27 1.75
C MET A 224 -11.72 -11.77 1.67
N GLU A 225 -10.77 -12.25 2.44
CA GLU A 225 -10.46 -13.69 2.52
C GLU A 225 -11.61 -14.49 3.16
N ALA A 226 -12.18 -13.97 4.25
CA ALA A 226 -13.33 -14.58 4.89
C ALA A 226 -14.54 -14.63 3.95
N PHE A 227 -14.71 -13.60 3.14
CA PHE A 227 -15.74 -13.53 2.10
C PHE A 227 -15.52 -14.62 1.05
N TRP A 228 -14.34 -14.74 0.48
CA TRP A 228 -14.02 -15.79 -0.50
C TRP A 228 -14.22 -17.20 0.08
N LYS A 229 -13.86 -17.40 1.35
CA LYS A 229 -14.06 -18.67 2.08
C LYS A 229 -15.52 -18.91 2.50
N ASN A 230 -16.48 -18.08 2.08
CA ASN A 230 -17.90 -18.11 2.47
C ASN A 230 -18.15 -18.05 3.99
N SER A 231 -17.22 -17.45 4.75
CA SER A 231 -17.39 -17.22 6.19
C SER A 231 -18.14 -15.94 6.50
N THR A 232 -18.34 -15.08 5.50
CA THR A 232 -19.14 -13.85 5.58
C THR A 232 -19.71 -13.51 4.21
N GLY A 233 -20.76 -12.67 4.15
CA GLY A 233 -21.32 -12.13 2.93
C GLY A 233 -20.81 -10.71 2.62
N ILE A 234 -21.41 -10.06 1.62
CA ILE A 234 -21.15 -8.67 1.24
C ILE A 234 -21.32 -7.73 2.46
N SER A 235 -22.31 -7.98 3.32
CA SER A 235 -22.52 -7.21 4.54
C SER A 235 -21.30 -7.16 5.47
N GLY A 236 -20.50 -8.23 5.51
CA GLY A 236 -19.26 -8.22 6.28
C GLY A 236 -18.18 -7.32 5.69
N LEU A 237 -18.11 -7.21 4.36
CA LEU A 237 -17.23 -6.22 3.70
C LEU A 237 -17.72 -4.79 4.02
N GLU A 238 -19.03 -4.56 3.91
CA GLU A 238 -19.64 -3.25 4.19
C GLU A 238 -19.41 -2.80 5.64
N GLU A 239 -19.48 -3.71 6.59
CA GLU A 239 -19.23 -3.42 8.02
C GLU A 239 -17.84 -2.81 8.22
N VAL A 240 -16.80 -3.40 7.65
CA VAL A 240 -15.43 -2.90 7.77
C VAL A 240 -15.26 -1.57 7.04
N LEU A 241 -15.79 -1.46 5.82
CA LEU A 241 -15.73 -0.22 5.05
C LEU A 241 -16.47 0.94 5.74
N HIS A 242 -17.61 0.64 6.38
CA HIS A 242 -18.34 1.61 7.20
C HIS A 242 -17.52 2.06 8.42
N ARG A 243 -16.83 1.14 9.09
CA ARG A 243 -15.95 1.46 10.22
C ARG A 243 -14.87 2.46 9.82
N TYR A 244 -14.24 2.30 8.67
CA TYR A 244 -13.23 3.27 8.19
C TYR A 244 -13.83 4.66 7.96
N GLY A 245 -15.07 4.75 7.51
CA GLY A 245 -15.76 6.03 7.30
C GLY A 245 -16.28 6.70 8.56
N SER A 246 -16.51 5.93 9.66
CA SER A 246 -17.18 6.42 10.87
C SER A 246 -16.28 6.54 12.11
N ALA A 247 -15.30 5.63 12.26
CA ALA A 247 -14.42 5.58 13.42
C ALA A 247 -13.10 6.34 13.23
N PHE A 248 -12.69 6.58 11.99
CA PHE A 248 -11.44 7.26 11.67
C PHE A 248 -11.68 8.74 11.31
N PRO A 249 -10.68 9.61 11.48
CA PRO A 249 -10.80 11.00 11.05
C PRO A 249 -11.16 11.13 9.57
N ALA A 250 -11.95 12.12 9.20
CA ALA A 250 -12.35 12.35 7.80
C ALA A 250 -11.15 12.61 6.86
N THR A 251 -10.03 13.05 7.42
CA THR A 251 -8.74 13.28 6.73
C THR A 251 -7.88 12.03 6.62
N ALA A 252 -8.25 10.92 7.28
CA ALA A 252 -7.50 9.68 7.25
C ALA A 252 -7.49 9.06 5.85
N PHE A 253 -6.32 8.64 5.39
CA PHE A 253 -6.20 7.79 4.22
C PHE A 253 -6.07 6.34 4.66
N HIS A 254 -6.67 5.45 3.89
CA HIS A 254 -6.60 4.00 4.10
C HIS A 254 -5.94 3.36 2.90
N LEU A 255 -4.93 2.52 3.14
CA LEU A 255 -4.23 1.79 2.09
C LEU A 255 -4.97 0.49 1.79
N PHE A 256 -5.63 0.42 0.63
CA PHE A 256 -6.35 -0.76 0.18
C PHE A 256 -5.49 -1.63 -0.75
N PHE A 257 -5.46 -2.93 -0.49
CA PHE A 257 -4.65 -3.87 -1.25
C PHE A 257 -5.25 -5.28 -1.22
N THR A 258 -4.94 -6.07 -2.21
CA THR A 258 -5.30 -7.50 -2.28
C THR A 258 -4.13 -8.40 -1.91
N THR A 259 -2.91 -7.89 -1.97
CA THR A 259 -1.67 -8.56 -1.57
C THR A 259 -0.57 -7.54 -1.29
N ASN A 260 0.47 -7.96 -0.59
CA ASN A 260 1.74 -7.26 -0.37
C ASN A 260 2.87 -8.30 -0.26
N HIS A 261 4.08 -7.88 0.11
CA HIS A 261 5.24 -8.76 0.25
C HIS A 261 5.03 -9.86 1.31
N ASP A 262 4.40 -9.56 2.44
CA ASP A 262 4.14 -10.53 3.52
C ASP A 262 3.09 -11.55 3.09
N GLU A 263 1.95 -11.08 2.63
CA GLU A 263 0.85 -11.94 2.22
C GLU A 263 1.26 -12.86 1.07
N ASN A 264 1.94 -12.33 0.06
CA ASN A 264 2.41 -13.15 -1.05
C ASN A 264 3.36 -14.25 -0.58
N SER A 265 4.30 -13.92 0.30
CA SER A 265 5.34 -14.87 0.73
C SER A 265 4.84 -15.88 1.77
N HIS A 266 4.03 -15.43 2.74
CA HIS A 266 3.63 -16.25 3.89
C HIS A 266 2.25 -16.89 3.72
N SER A 267 1.28 -16.16 3.16
CA SER A 267 -0.12 -16.59 3.07
C SER A 267 -0.52 -17.12 1.69
N GLY A 268 0.13 -16.64 0.63
CA GLY A 268 -0.12 -17.02 -0.77
C GLY A 268 -0.43 -15.85 -1.67
N SER A 269 -0.38 -16.09 -2.99
CA SER A 269 -0.79 -15.07 -3.97
C SER A 269 -2.24 -14.65 -3.76
N GLU A 270 -2.64 -13.48 -4.28
CA GLU A 270 -4.03 -13.04 -4.24
C GLU A 270 -4.98 -14.04 -4.90
N PHE A 271 -4.52 -14.76 -5.90
CA PHE A 271 -5.31 -15.79 -6.57
C PHE A 271 -5.52 -17.06 -5.72
N GLU A 272 -4.55 -17.41 -4.86
CA GLU A 272 -4.72 -18.50 -3.89
C GLU A 272 -5.67 -18.10 -2.76
N ARG A 273 -5.59 -16.83 -2.29
CA ARG A 273 -6.35 -16.34 -1.14
C ARG A 273 -7.75 -15.86 -1.48
N LEU A 274 -7.94 -15.26 -2.66
CA LEU A 274 -9.19 -14.63 -3.09
C LEU A 274 -9.84 -15.32 -4.32
N GLY A 275 -9.17 -16.30 -4.92
CA GLY A 275 -9.67 -17.07 -6.06
C GLY A 275 -10.17 -16.22 -7.21
N ASP A 276 -11.34 -16.56 -7.76
CA ASP A 276 -11.97 -15.85 -8.88
C ASP A 276 -12.45 -14.42 -8.49
N ALA A 277 -12.62 -14.14 -7.21
CA ALA A 277 -12.99 -12.83 -6.72
C ALA A 277 -11.85 -11.80 -6.79
N ALA A 278 -10.58 -12.24 -6.98
CA ALA A 278 -9.39 -11.39 -6.87
C ALA A 278 -9.49 -10.12 -7.72
N MET A 279 -9.95 -10.23 -8.97
CA MET A 279 -10.03 -9.06 -9.88
C MET A 279 -11.14 -8.09 -9.50
N ALA A 280 -12.32 -8.58 -9.11
CA ALA A 280 -13.42 -7.72 -8.64
C ALA A 280 -13.05 -7.00 -7.33
N LEU A 281 -12.33 -7.68 -6.43
CA LEU A 281 -11.84 -7.10 -5.17
C LEU A 281 -10.68 -6.11 -5.43
N ALA A 282 -9.83 -6.34 -6.43
CA ALA A 282 -8.83 -5.35 -6.86
C ALA A 282 -9.48 -4.07 -7.40
N VAL A 283 -10.58 -4.18 -8.18
CA VAL A 283 -11.37 -3.01 -8.58
C VAL A 283 -11.90 -2.26 -7.36
N LEU A 284 -12.42 -2.97 -6.35
CA LEU A 284 -12.90 -2.37 -5.11
C LEU A 284 -11.77 -1.61 -4.39
N CYS A 285 -10.60 -2.24 -4.23
CA CYS A 285 -9.42 -1.60 -3.63
C CYS A 285 -8.96 -0.33 -4.38
N CYS A 286 -9.01 -0.35 -5.72
CA CYS A 286 -8.60 0.79 -6.54
C CYS A 286 -9.62 1.95 -6.56
N THR A 287 -10.90 1.67 -6.29
CA THR A 287 -11.99 2.65 -6.49
C THR A 287 -12.65 3.10 -5.19
N TRP A 288 -12.45 2.39 -4.07
CA TRP A 288 -12.95 2.83 -2.77
C TRP A 288 -12.22 4.08 -2.26
N LYS A 289 -12.72 4.69 -1.17
CA LYS A 289 -12.12 5.90 -0.58
C LYS A 289 -10.84 5.54 0.19
N GLY A 290 -9.70 5.80 -0.39
CA GLY A 290 -8.37 5.50 0.17
C GLY A 290 -7.30 5.54 -0.92
N LEU A 291 -6.18 4.90 -0.69
CA LEU A 291 -5.06 4.77 -1.63
C LEU A 291 -4.92 3.30 -2.05
N PRO A 292 -4.88 2.98 -3.34
CA PRO A 292 -4.59 1.62 -3.77
C PRO A 292 -3.11 1.31 -3.69
N LEU A 293 -2.79 0.10 -3.23
CA LEU A 293 -1.47 -0.51 -3.31
C LEU A 293 -1.48 -1.61 -4.37
N ILE A 294 -0.46 -1.62 -5.20
CA ILE A 294 -0.14 -2.71 -6.14
C ILE A 294 1.23 -3.26 -5.76
N TYR A 295 1.31 -4.55 -5.51
CA TYR A 295 2.57 -5.23 -5.21
C TYR A 295 3.27 -5.69 -6.49
N SER A 296 4.60 -5.67 -6.51
CA SER A 296 5.44 -6.14 -7.61
C SER A 296 4.98 -7.48 -8.19
N GLY A 297 4.64 -7.48 -9.46
CA GLY A 297 4.20 -8.66 -10.20
C GLY A 297 2.69 -8.85 -10.32
N GLN A 298 1.85 -8.05 -9.65
CA GLN A 298 0.40 -8.16 -9.82
C GLN A 298 -0.05 -7.88 -11.26
N GLU A 299 0.65 -6.99 -11.96
CA GLU A 299 0.37 -6.69 -13.37
C GLU A 299 0.77 -7.83 -14.33
N LEU A 300 1.50 -8.82 -13.84
CA LEU A 300 1.90 -10.01 -14.64
C LEU A 300 0.77 -10.99 -14.96
N PRO A 301 -0.16 -11.47 -14.22
CA PRO A 301 -0.49 -11.72 -12.83
C PRO A 301 0.37 -12.84 -12.18
N ASN A 302 1.18 -12.49 -11.25
CA ASN A 302 2.07 -13.43 -10.59
C ASN A 302 1.27 -14.35 -9.62
N LYS A 303 1.30 -15.67 -9.88
CA LYS A 303 0.68 -16.67 -9.02
C LYS A 303 1.68 -17.36 -8.09
N LYS A 304 2.95 -16.98 -8.18
CA LYS A 304 4.02 -17.58 -7.41
C LYS A 304 4.11 -16.93 -6.03
N ARG A 305 4.27 -17.74 -4.99
CA ARG A 305 4.73 -17.26 -3.68
C ARG A 305 6.22 -16.99 -3.77
N LEU A 306 6.60 -15.74 -3.61
CA LEU A 306 8.01 -15.34 -3.63
C LEU A 306 8.65 -15.69 -2.28
N LYS A 307 9.86 -16.24 -2.31
CA LYS A 307 10.62 -16.54 -1.09
C LYS A 307 11.03 -15.25 -0.39
N PHE A 308 10.77 -15.17 0.90
CA PHE A 308 11.06 -13.99 1.70
C PHE A 308 12.56 -13.84 1.99
N PHE A 309 13.23 -14.93 2.38
CA PHE A 309 14.61 -14.95 2.86
C PHE A 309 15.65 -15.32 1.79
N ASP A 310 15.21 -15.62 0.58
CA ASP A 310 16.06 -16.09 -0.52
C ASP A 310 15.78 -15.33 -1.81
N LYS A 311 16.69 -15.40 -2.78
CA LYS A 311 16.46 -14.91 -4.14
C LYS A 311 15.46 -15.81 -4.86
N ASP A 312 14.40 -15.22 -5.39
CA ASP A 312 13.32 -15.92 -6.09
C ASP A 312 12.58 -14.99 -7.07
N PRO A 313 13.25 -14.58 -8.17
CA PRO A 313 12.77 -13.52 -9.04
C PRO A 313 11.40 -13.80 -9.66
N ILE A 314 10.63 -12.72 -9.85
CA ILE A 314 9.39 -12.72 -10.61
C ILE A 314 9.69 -13.13 -12.06
N GLU A 315 8.90 -14.07 -12.56
CA GLU A 315 9.06 -14.60 -13.92
C GLU A 315 8.21 -13.79 -14.92
N TRP A 316 8.69 -12.61 -15.28
CA TRP A 316 7.95 -11.67 -16.13
C TRP A 316 7.61 -12.23 -17.52
N ASN A 317 8.48 -13.02 -18.11
CA ASN A 317 8.27 -13.70 -19.41
C ASN A 317 7.81 -12.79 -20.55
N GLY A 318 8.07 -11.48 -20.45
CA GLY A 318 7.62 -10.44 -21.38
C GLY A 318 6.11 -10.29 -21.46
N LYS A 319 5.35 -10.81 -20.49
CA LYS A 319 3.90 -10.74 -20.44
C LYS A 319 3.47 -9.90 -19.23
N TYR A 320 2.57 -8.98 -19.47
CA TYR A 320 1.98 -8.11 -18.47
C TYR A 320 0.45 -8.16 -18.62
N GLY A 321 -0.13 -9.33 -18.31
CA GLY A 321 -1.52 -9.65 -18.62
C GLY A 321 -2.55 -8.72 -17.98
N LEU A 322 -2.22 -8.12 -16.82
CA LEU A 322 -3.06 -7.19 -16.10
C LEU A 322 -2.57 -5.74 -16.14
N HIS A 323 -1.53 -5.44 -16.94
CA HIS A 323 -1.00 -4.08 -17.07
C HIS A 323 -2.10 -3.09 -17.52
N ASP A 324 -2.81 -3.40 -18.60
CA ASP A 324 -3.90 -2.54 -19.10
C ASP A 324 -5.07 -2.43 -18.11
N PHE A 325 -5.35 -3.51 -17.37
CA PHE A 325 -6.36 -3.50 -16.31
C PHE A 325 -6.02 -2.46 -15.21
N PHE A 326 -4.81 -2.54 -14.65
CA PHE A 326 -4.38 -1.56 -13.65
C PHE A 326 -4.23 -0.16 -14.24
N ARG A 327 -3.69 -0.04 -15.44
CA ARG A 327 -3.56 1.24 -16.14
C ARG A 327 -4.89 1.98 -16.20
N LYS A 328 -5.96 1.34 -16.61
CA LYS A 328 -7.29 1.96 -16.70
C LYS A 328 -7.80 2.44 -15.34
N LEU A 329 -7.64 1.65 -14.30
CA LEU A 329 -8.05 2.02 -12.94
C LEU A 329 -7.21 3.19 -12.36
N LEU A 330 -5.90 3.17 -12.59
CA LEU A 330 -4.99 4.21 -12.08
C LEU A 330 -5.15 5.53 -12.84
N PHE A 331 -5.35 5.47 -14.16
CA PHE A 331 -5.67 6.67 -14.95
C PHE A 331 -7.01 7.27 -14.56
N LEU A 332 -8.05 6.44 -14.35
CA LEU A 332 -9.32 6.91 -13.81
C LEU A 332 -9.10 7.65 -12.48
N ARG A 333 -8.32 7.06 -11.57
CA ARG A 333 -8.02 7.69 -10.28
C ARG A 333 -7.32 9.04 -10.43
N LYS A 334 -6.41 9.17 -11.38
CA LYS A 334 -5.69 10.41 -11.64
C LYS A 334 -6.56 11.48 -12.27
N SER A 335 -7.41 11.10 -13.23
CA SER A 335 -8.24 12.04 -14.03
C SER A 335 -9.53 12.43 -13.35
N ASN A 336 -10.17 11.51 -12.59
CA ASN A 336 -11.49 11.74 -12.00
C ASN A 336 -11.38 12.07 -10.51
N THR A 337 -11.65 13.32 -10.16
CA THR A 337 -11.53 13.83 -8.79
C THR A 337 -12.47 13.13 -7.79
N ALA A 338 -13.52 12.44 -8.25
CA ALA A 338 -14.39 11.64 -7.38
C ALA A 338 -13.63 10.52 -6.64
N LEU A 339 -12.50 10.04 -7.18
CA LEU A 339 -11.68 9.01 -6.55
C LEU A 339 -10.60 9.56 -5.60
N SER A 340 -10.49 10.87 -5.43
CA SER A 340 -9.54 11.47 -4.47
C SER A 340 -9.73 10.89 -3.07
N ALA A 341 -8.63 10.63 -2.36
CA ALA A 341 -8.65 10.12 -0.98
C ALA A 341 -9.06 11.19 0.05
N GLY A 342 -8.95 12.48 -0.32
CA GLY A 342 -9.16 13.60 0.57
C GLY A 342 -10.63 13.86 0.96
N THR A 343 -10.80 14.91 1.74
CA THR A 343 -12.13 15.41 2.14
C THR A 343 -12.90 15.97 0.96
N GLY A 344 -14.22 16.05 1.09
CA GLY A 344 -15.11 16.57 0.05
C GLY A 344 -15.42 15.57 -1.07
N THR A 345 -14.98 14.31 -0.95
CA THR A 345 -15.45 13.21 -1.78
C THR A 345 -16.52 12.44 -1.04
N GLU A 346 -17.59 12.11 -1.74
CA GLU A 346 -18.70 11.32 -1.21
C GLU A 346 -18.60 9.89 -1.73
N ILE A 347 -19.10 8.96 -0.91
CA ILE A 347 -19.29 7.57 -1.30
C ILE A 347 -20.67 7.11 -0.84
N HIS A 348 -21.43 6.57 -1.77
CA HIS A 348 -22.80 6.11 -1.53
C HIS A 348 -22.97 4.69 -2.02
N ARG A 349 -23.47 3.81 -1.16
CA ARG A 349 -23.91 2.48 -1.57
C ARG A 349 -25.13 2.64 -2.48
N ILE A 350 -25.13 2.01 -3.63
CA ILE A 350 -26.26 1.96 -4.54
C ILE A 350 -27.03 0.67 -4.26
N PRO A 351 -28.26 0.75 -3.73
CA PRO A 351 -29.10 -0.44 -3.54
C PRO A 351 -29.49 -1.06 -4.88
N THR A 352 -29.56 -2.38 -4.91
CA THR A 352 -29.96 -3.13 -6.12
C THR A 352 -31.11 -4.08 -5.81
N ASN A 353 -31.58 -4.83 -6.80
CA ASN A 353 -32.50 -5.93 -6.60
C ASN A 353 -31.79 -7.24 -6.22
N ALA A 354 -30.47 -7.23 -6.07
CA ALA A 354 -29.62 -8.42 -5.79
C ALA A 354 -28.46 -8.09 -4.83
N ASP A 355 -28.70 -7.34 -3.75
CA ASP A 355 -27.70 -6.81 -2.84
C ASP A 355 -26.85 -7.89 -2.13
N ASP A 356 -27.34 -9.11 -2.02
CA ASP A 356 -26.57 -10.25 -1.49
C ASP A 356 -25.44 -10.70 -2.43
N ASN A 357 -25.53 -10.34 -3.72
CA ASN A 357 -24.58 -10.74 -4.77
C ASN A 357 -23.91 -9.56 -5.46
N ILE A 358 -24.57 -8.39 -5.46
CA ILE A 358 -24.10 -7.20 -6.15
C ILE A 358 -23.67 -6.14 -5.15
N PHE A 359 -22.41 -5.74 -5.26
CA PHE A 359 -21.89 -4.58 -4.55
C PHE A 359 -21.75 -3.42 -5.52
N ALA A 360 -22.65 -2.44 -5.41
CA ALA A 360 -22.62 -1.26 -6.26
C ALA A 360 -22.51 0.01 -5.43
N PHE A 361 -21.71 0.97 -5.88
CA PHE A 361 -21.52 2.25 -5.18
C PHE A 361 -21.20 3.38 -6.15
N LEU A 362 -21.49 4.60 -5.70
CA LEU A 362 -21.17 5.86 -6.36
C LEU A 362 -20.07 6.58 -5.58
N ARG A 363 -19.06 7.05 -6.28
CA ARG A 363 -18.12 8.07 -5.79
C ARG A 363 -18.44 9.38 -6.46
N ARG A 364 -18.45 10.48 -5.69
CA ARG A 364 -18.79 11.81 -6.21
C ARG A 364 -17.91 12.91 -5.62
N LYS A 365 -17.55 13.89 -6.47
CA LYS A 365 -16.99 15.16 -6.05
C LYS A 365 -17.39 16.26 -7.03
N GLY A 366 -18.29 17.13 -6.60
CA GLY A 366 -18.90 18.13 -7.51
C GLY A 366 -19.68 17.45 -8.62
N GLN A 367 -19.28 17.68 -9.88
CA GLN A 367 -19.92 17.05 -11.05
C GLN A 367 -19.25 15.72 -11.45
N ALA A 368 -18.03 15.47 -10.96
CA ALA A 368 -17.32 14.25 -11.26
C ALA A 368 -17.94 13.06 -10.51
N GLU A 369 -18.25 12.00 -11.23
CA GLU A 369 -18.90 10.79 -10.72
C GLU A 369 -18.22 9.53 -11.25
N VAL A 370 -18.11 8.52 -10.37
CA VAL A 370 -17.68 7.16 -10.73
C VAL A 370 -18.67 6.17 -10.13
N VAL A 371 -19.28 5.36 -10.98
CA VAL A 371 -20.18 4.26 -10.58
C VAL A 371 -19.45 2.95 -10.73
N VAL A 372 -19.41 2.16 -9.67
CA VAL A 372 -18.78 0.83 -9.64
C VAL A 372 -19.83 -0.21 -9.31
N ILE A 373 -19.87 -1.29 -10.10
CA ILE A 373 -20.83 -2.40 -9.94
C ILE A 373 -20.05 -3.69 -10.02
N LEU A 374 -20.07 -4.46 -8.94
CA LEU A 374 -19.34 -5.72 -8.81
C LEU A 374 -20.34 -6.87 -8.60
N ASN A 375 -20.27 -7.89 -9.43
CA ASN A 375 -20.88 -9.18 -9.08
C ASN A 375 -19.91 -9.97 -8.19
N LEU A 376 -20.17 -9.97 -6.91
CA LEU A 376 -19.39 -10.69 -5.91
C LEU A 376 -19.99 -12.08 -5.63
N SER A 377 -20.33 -12.83 -6.69
CA SER A 377 -20.90 -14.15 -6.55
C SER A 377 -20.46 -15.11 -7.67
N HIS A 378 -20.57 -16.41 -7.41
CA HIS A 378 -20.33 -17.47 -8.40
C HIS A 378 -21.43 -17.59 -9.47
N ASN A 379 -22.51 -16.81 -9.35
CA ASN A 379 -23.66 -16.90 -10.23
C ASN A 379 -23.76 -15.69 -11.16
N PRO A 380 -24.19 -15.86 -12.41
CA PRO A 380 -24.53 -14.73 -13.25
C PRO A 380 -25.72 -13.97 -12.63
N GLN A 381 -25.67 -12.66 -12.71
CA GLN A 381 -26.71 -11.75 -12.21
C GLN A 381 -27.35 -11.05 -13.41
N PRO A 382 -28.44 -11.59 -13.97
CA PRO A 382 -29.21 -10.95 -15.02
C PRO A 382 -30.14 -9.89 -14.43
N PHE A 383 -30.45 -8.87 -15.21
CA PHE A 383 -31.43 -7.83 -14.89
C PHE A 383 -31.16 -7.09 -13.57
N ILE A 384 -29.88 -6.76 -13.31
CA ILE A 384 -29.50 -5.93 -12.16
C ILE A 384 -30.13 -4.55 -12.34
N GLN A 385 -30.99 -4.15 -11.40
CA GLN A 385 -31.61 -2.85 -11.35
C GLN A 385 -30.97 -2.01 -10.24
N LEU A 386 -30.44 -0.84 -10.59
CA LEU A 386 -29.94 0.12 -9.61
C LEU A 386 -31.10 0.95 -9.09
N LYS A 387 -31.28 0.97 -7.76
CA LYS A 387 -32.45 1.60 -7.11
C LYS A 387 -32.18 3.03 -6.60
N ASP A 388 -31.03 3.59 -6.95
CA ASP A 388 -30.69 4.96 -6.59
C ASP A 388 -31.07 5.91 -7.74
N GLN A 389 -31.68 7.04 -7.39
CA GLN A 389 -32.06 8.10 -8.33
C GLN A 389 -31.13 9.31 -8.25
N SER A 390 -30.04 9.23 -7.48
CA SER A 390 -29.12 10.35 -7.28
C SER A 390 -28.16 10.57 -8.46
N PHE A 391 -28.02 9.59 -9.38
CA PHE A 391 -27.17 9.68 -10.56
C PHE A 391 -27.91 9.22 -11.80
N TYR A 392 -27.85 10.02 -12.85
CA TYR A 392 -28.40 9.69 -14.16
C TYR A 392 -27.57 10.37 -15.26
N GLY A 393 -27.79 9.94 -16.48
CA GLY A 393 -27.17 10.49 -17.67
C GLY A 393 -26.18 9.54 -18.31
N CYS A 394 -25.34 10.09 -19.17
CA CYS A 394 -24.36 9.33 -19.93
C CYS A 394 -23.07 9.16 -19.12
N PHE A 395 -22.61 7.94 -19.04
CA PHE A 395 -21.34 7.53 -18.41
C PHE A 395 -20.53 6.71 -19.42
N THR A 396 -19.21 6.75 -19.30
CA THR A 396 -18.29 5.94 -20.10
C THR A 396 -17.77 4.77 -19.28
N ASP A 397 -17.91 3.56 -19.78
CA ASP A 397 -17.27 2.37 -19.20
C ASP A 397 -15.75 2.44 -19.47
N ILE A 398 -14.94 2.46 -18.40
CA ILE A 398 -13.49 2.64 -18.54
C ILE A 398 -12.77 1.44 -19.19
N PHE A 399 -13.36 0.24 -19.11
CA PHE A 399 -12.75 -0.96 -19.67
C PHE A 399 -13.05 -1.13 -21.16
N THR A 400 -14.25 -0.76 -21.59
CA THR A 400 -14.70 -0.94 -22.98
C THR A 400 -14.69 0.35 -23.79
N GLY A 401 -14.72 1.52 -23.13
CA GLY A 401 -14.89 2.82 -23.77
C GLY A 401 -16.32 3.08 -24.27
N SER A 402 -17.27 2.18 -23.96
CA SER A 402 -18.66 2.34 -24.41
C SER A 402 -19.44 3.30 -23.52
N GLU A 403 -20.31 4.11 -24.14
CA GLU A 403 -21.24 4.98 -23.42
C GLU A 403 -22.47 4.21 -22.94
N THR A 404 -22.88 4.46 -21.72
CA THR A 404 -24.09 3.90 -21.10
C THR A 404 -24.90 5.01 -20.47
N SER A 405 -26.17 5.13 -20.84
CA SER A 405 -27.09 6.07 -20.21
C SER A 405 -27.85 5.38 -19.08
N PHE A 406 -27.58 5.80 -17.84
CA PHE A 406 -28.34 5.32 -16.69
C PHE A 406 -29.68 6.07 -16.55
N SER A 407 -30.74 5.31 -16.30
CA SER A 407 -32.10 5.77 -16.05
C SER A 407 -32.78 4.83 -15.02
N PRO A 408 -33.94 5.19 -14.46
CA PRO A 408 -34.66 4.31 -13.53
C PRO A 408 -35.03 2.92 -14.08
N THR A 409 -35.05 2.78 -15.40
CA THR A 409 -35.41 1.54 -16.09
C THR A 409 -34.19 0.78 -16.66
N SER A 410 -32.98 1.28 -16.41
CA SER A 410 -31.78 0.62 -16.90
C SER A 410 -31.54 -0.70 -16.18
N HIS A 411 -31.19 -1.72 -16.93
CA HIS A 411 -30.80 -3.04 -16.41
C HIS A 411 -29.41 -3.40 -16.91
N LEU A 412 -28.66 -4.07 -16.05
CA LEU A 412 -27.32 -4.60 -16.34
C LEU A 412 -27.31 -6.11 -16.19
N ASN A 413 -26.41 -6.77 -16.91
CA ASN A 413 -26.15 -8.19 -16.75
C ASN A 413 -24.65 -8.35 -16.43
N LEU A 414 -24.33 -9.06 -15.36
CA LEU A 414 -22.95 -9.37 -14.99
C LEU A 414 -22.76 -10.86 -14.85
N SER A 415 -21.75 -11.38 -15.51
CA SER A 415 -21.25 -12.74 -15.31
C SER A 415 -20.70 -12.92 -13.88
N PRO A 416 -20.45 -14.14 -13.41
CA PRO A 416 -19.79 -14.36 -12.12
C PRO A 416 -18.49 -13.55 -12.01
N TRP A 417 -18.29 -12.89 -10.89
CA TRP A 417 -17.10 -12.07 -10.57
C TRP A 417 -16.79 -10.96 -11.56
N GLN A 418 -17.73 -10.65 -12.47
CA GLN A 418 -17.59 -9.53 -13.38
C GLN A 418 -17.77 -8.21 -12.65
N TYR A 419 -17.04 -7.22 -13.12
CA TYR A 419 -17.07 -5.83 -12.64
C TYR A 419 -17.35 -4.88 -13.79
N ALA A 420 -17.93 -3.73 -13.46
CA ALA A 420 -18.12 -2.62 -14.37
C ALA A 420 -17.80 -1.31 -13.64
N VAL A 421 -17.07 -0.43 -14.28
CA VAL A 421 -16.68 0.88 -13.74
C VAL A 421 -16.98 1.94 -14.77
N TYR A 422 -17.82 2.87 -14.38
CA TYR A 422 -18.30 3.93 -15.25
C TYR A 422 -17.90 5.30 -14.72
N GLU A 423 -17.43 6.18 -15.58
CA GLU A 423 -17.07 7.54 -15.20
C GLU A 423 -17.94 8.59 -15.90
N LYS A 424 -18.10 9.73 -15.21
CA LYS A 424 -18.65 10.98 -15.72
C LYS A 424 -17.82 12.13 -15.15
N LEU A 425 -17.35 12.99 -16.00
CA LEU A 425 -16.52 14.17 -15.69
C LEU A 425 -17.35 15.43 -15.55
#